data_d7372e1e0a27cbf5877a58d4fa4263f4
#
_entry.id   d7372e1e0a27cbf5877a58d4fa4263f4
#
_cell.length_a   1.000
_cell.length_b   1.000
_cell.length_c   1.000
_cell.angle_alpha   90.00
_cell.angle_beta   90.00
_cell.angle_gamma   90.00
#
_symmetry.space_group_name_H-M   'P 1'
#
loop_
_entity.id
_entity.type
_entity.pdbx_description
1 polymer ?
#
loop_
_entity_poly.entity_id
_entity_poly.type
_entity_poly.pdbx_seq_one_letter_code
_entity_poly.pdbx_strand_id
1 'polypeptide(L)'
;MKRQLLELGGKGAGLVLHDADIAKAVGAIQSVWAFHSGQICTAPTRAIVHRSRYDELVAALANVAPNLKVGDPTAMDTLVGPVISAAQRGRIEGYIQAGADEGAEIIVDGRRPAHMERGFYVAPTLIAGCTSTMTPVQEEIFGPVVVVVPFDDEEEGIAIANSTEFGLYDYVFSQDSDRAYKIARQLRSGNVGINSAQRNHEAPFGGFKMSGVGRDGGDFGMLCYTEMQSIIWPG
;
A
#
# COMPACT_ATOMS: atom_id res chain seq x y z
N MET A 1 26.56 11.48 -19.55
CA MET A 1 25.25 11.52 -18.84
C MET A 1 25.21 10.35 -17.87
N LYS A 2 24.55 10.51 -16.71
CA LYS A 2 24.40 9.42 -15.75
C LYS A 2 23.09 8.68 -15.98
N ARG A 3 23.11 7.36 -15.88
CA ARG A 3 21.88 6.56 -15.75
C ARG A 3 21.30 6.76 -14.36
N GLN A 4 20.00 6.60 -14.24
CA GLN A 4 19.29 6.75 -12.97
C GLN A 4 18.49 5.48 -12.71
N LEU A 5 18.56 5.01 -11.47
CA LEU A 5 17.62 4.08 -10.86
C LEU A 5 16.98 4.83 -9.71
N LEU A 6 15.68 5.03 -9.75
CA LEU A 6 14.92 5.78 -8.77
C LEU A 6 13.84 4.87 -8.19
N GLU A 7 13.90 4.66 -6.89
CA GLU A 7 12.90 4.03 -6.06
C GLU A 7 12.26 5.09 -5.18
N LEU A 8 10.99 5.42 -5.45
CA LEU A 8 10.27 6.55 -4.86
C LEU A 8 9.02 6.08 -4.12
N GLY A 9 8.07 6.98 -3.92
CA GLY A 9 6.85 6.72 -3.17
C GLY A 9 5.91 5.71 -3.83
N GLY A 10 4.89 5.33 -3.09
CA GLY A 10 3.84 4.43 -3.55
C GLY A 10 2.49 4.71 -2.88
N LYS A 11 1.43 4.29 -3.55
CA LYS A 11 0.06 4.33 -3.04
C LYS A 11 -0.63 3.00 -3.37
N GLY A 12 -0.07 1.91 -2.85
CA GLY A 12 -0.47 0.54 -3.19
C GLY A 12 -1.97 0.28 -3.04
N ALA A 13 -2.55 -0.35 -4.06
CA ALA A 13 -3.92 -0.81 -4.07
C ALA A 13 -3.98 -2.29 -3.67
N GLY A 14 -4.79 -2.62 -2.67
CA GLY A 14 -5.25 -3.97 -2.39
C GLY A 14 -6.65 -4.15 -2.99
N LEU A 15 -6.73 -4.70 -4.20
CA LEU A 15 -8.00 -4.91 -4.91
C LEU A 15 -8.64 -6.22 -4.45
N VAL A 16 -9.74 -6.11 -3.69
CA VAL A 16 -10.45 -7.23 -3.08
C VAL A 16 -11.72 -7.52 -3.87
N LEU A 17 -11.72 -8.60 -4.64
CA LEU A 17 -12.83 -8.99 -5.50
C LEU A 17 -13.98 -9.64 -4.69
N HIS A 18 -15.14 -9.81 -5.33
CA HIS A 18 -16.34 -10.34 -4.70
C HIS A 18 -16.16 -11.77 -4.14
N ASP A 19 -15.26 -12.56 -4.73
CA ASP A 19 -14.95 -13.93 -4.34
C ASP A 19 -13.69 -14.05 -3.46
N ALA A 20 -13.08 -12.93 -3.06
CA ALA A 20 -11.84 -12.93 -2.28
C ALA A 20 -11.99 -13.62 -0.92
N ASP A 21 -10.93 -14.28 -0.49
CA ASP A 21 -10.75 -14.72 0.90
C ASP A 21 -10.43 -13.48 1.76
N ILE A 22 -11.41 -13.03 2.54
CA ILE A 22 -11.28 -11.82 3.36
C ILE A 22 -10.18 -11.96 4.40
N ALA A 23 -9.98 -13.13 4.98
CA ALA A 23 -8.92 -13.32 5.98
C ALA A 23 -7.52 -13.12 5.37
N LYS A 24 -7.29 -13.57 4.13
CA LYS A 24 -6.05 -13.32 3.39
C LYS A 24 -5.88 -11.85 3.05
N ALA A 25 -6.94 -11.19 2.59
CA ALA A 25 -6.89 -9.76 2.28
C ALA A 25 -6.58 -8.93 3.54
N VAL A 26 -7.27 -9.20 4.65
CA VAL A 26 -7.01 -8.56 5.95
C VAL A 26 -5.57 -8.80 6.41
N GLY A 27 -5.07 -10.04 6.32
CA GLY A 27 -3.71 -10.40 6.69
C GLY A 27 -2.65 -9.60 5.91
N ALA A 28 -2.88 -9.34 4.63
CA ALA A 28 -1.99 -8.51 3.82
C ALA A 28 -2.13 -7.02 4.15
N ILE A 29 -3.36 -6.51 4.26
CA ILE A 29 -3.63 -5.09 4.50
C ILE A 29 -3.17 -4.66 5.90
N GLN A 30 -3.39 -5.49 6.94
CA GLN A 30 -2.92 -5.17 8.30
C GLN A 30 -1.40 -4.97 8.39
N SER A 31 -0.63 -5.54 7.45
CA SER A 31 0.82 -5.33 7.40
C SER A 31 1.21 -3.85 7.25
N VAL A 32 0.33 -3.01 6.68
CA VAL A 32 0.47 -1.56 6.61
C VAL A 32 0.66 -0.97 8.00
N TRP A 33 -0.09 -1.48 8.99
CA TRP A 33 -0.04 -0.96 10.34
C TRP A 33 1.16 -1.50 11.13
N ALA A 34 1.41 -2.81 11.03
CA ALA A 34 2.39 -3.50 11.85
C ALA A 34 3.83 -3.37 11.32
N PHE A 35 4.01 -3.23 10.01
CA PHE A 35 5.34 -3.20 9.44
C PHE A 35 5.83 -1.75 9.27
N HIS A 36 6.92 -1.39 9.97
CA HIS A 36 7.52 -0.06 10.00
C HIS A 36 6.53 1.09 10.28
N SER A 37 5.42 0.80 10.98
CA SER A 37 4.38 1.80 11.29
C SER A 37 3.82 2.47 10.02
N GLY A 38 3.65 1.69 8.95
CA GLY A 38 3.14 2.15 7.66
C GLY A 38 4.11 2.97 6.81
N GLN A 39 5.36 3.13 7.23
CA GLN A 39 6.37 3.87 6.49
C GLN A 39 7.06 2.98 5.45
N ILE A 40 6.26 2.49 4.48
CA ILE A 40 6.68 1.56 3.43
C ILE A 40 6.05 1.95 2.10
N CYS A 41 6.88 2.10 1.09
CA CYS A 41 6.48 2.47 -0.27
C CYS A 41 5.59 1.40 -0.95
N THR A 42 5.74 0.12 -0.59
CA THR A 42 4.97 -1.00 -1.17
C THR A 42 3.69 -1.35 -0.41
N ALA A 43 3.34 -0.62 0.65
CA ALA A 43 2.20 -0.95 1.50
C ALA A 43 0.86 -0.86 0.75
N PRO A 44 -0.06 -1.86 0.90
CA PRO A 44 -1.42 -1.80 0.34
C PRO A 44 -2.30 -0.84 1.16
N THR A 45 -2.01 0.45 1.09
CA THR A 45 -2.67 1.49 1.90
C THR A 45 -4.08 1.82 1.44
N ARG A 46 -4.44 1.45 0.19
CA ARG A 46 -5.80 1.55 -0.34
C ARG A 46 -6.43 0.17 -0.43
N ALA A 47 -7.38 -0.14 0.44
CA ALA A 47 -8.25 -1.30 0.30
C ALA A 47 -9.39 -0.94 -0.67
N ILE A 48 -9.28 -1.36 -1.93
CA ILE A 48 -10.29 -1.17 -2.96
C ILE A 48 -11.11 -2.44 -2.99
N VAL A 49 -12.37 -2.40 -2.55
CA VAL A 49 -13.14 -3.60 -2.24
C VAL A 49 -14.47 -3.62 -2.98
N HIS A 50 -14.79 -4.77 -3.58
CA HIS A 50 -16.10 -4.98 -4.20
C HIS A 50 -17.22 -4.74 -3.17
N ARG A 51 -18.26 -3.99 -3.56
CA ARG A 51 -19.34 -3.53 -2.67
C ARG A 51 -19.97 -4.67 -1.84
N SER A 52 -20.13 -5.86 -2.42
CA SER A 52 -20.69 -7.01 -1.70
C SER A 52 -19.84 -7.53 -0.54
N ARG A 53 -18.57 -7.12 -0.45
CA ARG A 53 -17.61 -7.54 0.59
C ARG A 53 -17.15 -6.37 1.47
N TYR A 54 -17.69 -5.17 1.22
CA TYR A 54 -17.25 -3.93 1.86
C TYR A 54 -17.42 -3.97 3.38
N ASP A 55 -18.64 -4.22 3.85
CA ASP A 55 -18.92 -4.21 5.30
C ASP A 55 -18.13 -5.28 6.04
N GLU A 56 -17.97 -6.47 5.44
CA GLU A 56 -17.20 -7.57 6.00
C GLU A 56 -15.71 -7.20 6.15
N LEU A 57 -15.12 -6.60 5.11
CA LEU A 57 -13.71 -6.17 5.15
C LEU A 57 -13.49 -5.04 6.16
N VAL A 58 -14.35 -4.02 6.16
CA VAL A 58 -14.26 -2.91 7.12
C VAL A 58 -14.37 -3.41 8.55
N ALA A 59 -15.34 -4.26 8.85
CA ALA A 59 -15.51 -4.83 10.18
C ALA A 59 -14.30 -5.69 10.61
N ALA A 60 -13.77 -6.50 9.69
CA ALA A 60 -12.60 -7.34 9.98
C ALA A 60 -11.34 -6.48 10.26
N LEU A 61 -11.09 -5.44 9.47
CA LEU A 61 -9.99 -4.51 9.69
C LEU A 61 -10.15 -3.71 11.00
N ALA A 62 -11.36 -3.24 11.29
CA ALA A 62 -11.68 -2.54 12.53
C ALA A 62 -11.45 -3.40 13.79
N ASN A 63 -11.70 -4.71 13.69
CA ASN A 63 -11.44 -5.66 14.77
C ASN A 63 -9.94 -5.94 14.96
N VAL A 64 -9.13 -5.88 13.92
CA VAL A 64 -7.68 -6.14 13.98
C VAL A 64 -6.91 -4.94 14.52
N ALA A 65 -7.25 -3.73 14.08
CA ALA A 65 -6.48 -2.53 14.35
C ALA A 65 -6.19 -2.27 15.85
N PRO A 66 -7.15 -2.39 16.78
CA PRO A 66 -6.91 -2.16 18.21
C PRO A 66 -6.02 -3.23 18.87
N ASN A 67 -5.87 -4.40 18.24
CA ASN A 67 -5.08 -5.52 18.78
C ASN A 67 -3.59 -5.42 18.40
N LEU A 68 -3.22 -4.49 17.55
CA LEU A 68 -1.83 -4.24 17.20
C LEU A 68 -1.19 -3.36 18.28
N LYS A 69 -0.34 -3.98 19.09
CA LYS A 69 0.31 -3.29 20.21
C LYS A 69 1.18 -2.13 19.72
N VAL A 70 0.79 -0.92 20.12
CA VAL A 70 1.60 0.30 19.95
C VAL A 70 2.50 0.46 21.17
N GLY A 71 3.82 0.65 20.97
CA GLY A 71 4.72 0.67 22.10
C GLY A 71 6.18 1.01 21.78
N ASP A 72 7.02 0.83 22.78
CA ASP A 72 8.46 0.99 22.68
C ASP A 72 9.04 0.02 21.63
N PRO A 73 9.78 0.50 20.62
CA PRO A 73 10.33 -0.34 19.56
C PRO A 73 11.38 -1.35 20.03
N THR A 74 11.89 -1.21 21.25
CA THR A 74 12.82 -2.19 21.84
C THR A 74 12.11 -3.36 22.54
N ALA A 75 10.81 -3.24 22.78
CA ALA A 75 10.02 -4.33 23.35
C ALA A 75 9.64 -5.35 22.28
N MET A 76 9.87 -6.64 22.58
CA MET A 76 9.70 -7.75 21.61
C MET A 76 8.25 -7.96 21.15
N ASP A 77 7.28 -7.49 21.92
CA ASP A 77 5.86 -7.62 21.62
C ASP A 77 5.23 -6.35 21.02
N THR A 78 6.03 -5.32 20.78
CA THR A 78 5.58 -4.12 20.04
C THR A 78 5.44 -4.43 18.56
N LEU A 79 4.28 -4.13 18.01
CA LEU A 79 3.98 -4.28 16.58
C LEU A 79 4.02 -2.94 15.83
N VAL A 80 3.64 -1.85 16.52
CA VAL A 80 3.60 -0.51 15.93
C VAL A 80 4.49 0.42 16.77
N GLY A 81 5.62 0.80 16.22
CA GLY A 81 6.55 1.74 16.82
C GLY A 81 6.20 3.20 16.49
N PRO A 82 7.09 4.16 16.83
CA PRO A 82 6.92 5.55 16.44
C PRO A 82 7.21 5.76 14.95
N VAL A 83 6.62 6.81 14.38
CA VAL A 83 7.06 7.32 13.07
C VAL A 83 8.34 8.14 13.24
N ILE A 84 9.02 8.42 12.12
CA ILE A 84 10.39 8.94 12.14
C ILE A 84 10.54 10.32 12.80
N SER A 85 9.51 11.17 12.81
CA SER A 85 9.62 12.55 13.31
C SER A 85 8.26 13.15 13.69
N ALA A 86 8.30 14.29 14.41
CA ALA A 86 7.12 15.11 14.70
C ALA A 86 6.47 15.64 13.41
N ALA A 87 7.26 16.01 12.43
CA ALA A 87 6.78 16.50 11.13
C ALA A 87 6.00 15.40 10.41
N GLN A 88 6.52 14.16 10.39
CA GLN A 88 5.83 13.03 9.77
C GLN A 88 4.52 12.69 10.52
N ARG A 89 4.53 12.71 11.86
CA ARG A 89 3.30 12.53 12.64
C ARG A 89 2.26 13.59 12.27
N GLY A 90 2.65 14.86 12.25
CA GLY A 90 1.74 15.95 11.89
C GLY A 90 1.18 15.81 10.47
N ARG A 91 2.02 15.35 9.51
CA ARG A 91 1.57 15.05 8.15
C ARG A 91 0.52 13.95 8.13
N ILE A 92 0.73 12.84 8.83
CA ILE A 92 -0.22 11.72 8.91
C ILE A 92 -1.54 12.19 9.54
N GLU A 93 -1.46 12.91 10.68
CA GLU A 93 -2.64 13.46 11.36
C GLU A 93 -3.42 14.42 10.44
N GLY A 94 -2.70 15.21 9.62
CA GLY A 94 -3.29 16.08 8.60
C GLY A 94 -4.07 15.32 7.52
N TYR A 95 -3.56 14.19 7.04
CA TYR A 95 -4.29 13.36 6.07
C TYR A 95 -5.52 12.68 6.68
N ILE A 96 -5.44 12.25 7.95
CA ILE A 96 -6.62 11.71 8.65
C ILE A 96 -7.70 12.79 8.77
N GLN A 97 -7.29 14.04 9.11
CA GLN A 97 -8.22 15.16 9.20
C GLN A 97 -8.80 15.52 7.82
N ALA A 98 -7.98 15.56 6.77
CA ALA A 98 -8.44 15.82 5.41
C ALA A 98 -9.51 14.79 4.97
N GLY A 99 -9.30 13.51 5.28
CA GLY A 99 -10.31 12.48 5.02
C GLY A 99 -11.65 12.76 5.70
N ALA A 100 -11.62 13.16 6.97
CA ALA A 100 -12.84 13.53 7.71
C ALA A 100 -13.50 14.79 7.12
N ASP A 101 -12.71 15.80 6.77
CA ASP A 101 -13.22 17.06 6.19
C ASP A 101 -13.82 16.84 4.78
N GLU A 102 -13.30 15.87 4.04
CA GLU A 102 -13.82 15.45 2.73
C GLU A 102 -15.03 14.50 2.83
N GLY A 103 -15.46 14.14 4.05
CA GLY A 103 -16.67 13.35 4.31
C GLY A 103 -16.46 11.85 4.46
N ALA A 104 -15.21 11.38 4.56
CA ALA A 104 -14.93 9.99 4.90
C ALA A 104 -15.17 9.71 6.39
N GLU A 105 -15.44 8.46 6.72
CA GLU A 105 -15.70 8.01 8.09
C GLU A 105 -14.41 7.46 8.73
N ILE A 106 -14.02 8.01 9.87
CA ILE A 106 -12.89 7.51 10.66
C ILE A 106 -13.38 6.37 11.55
N ILE A 107 -13.24 5.13 11.08
CA ILE A 107 -13.69 3.93 11.82
C ILE A 107 -12.79 3.64 13.02
N VAL A 108 -11.47 3.77 12.83
CA VAL A 108 -10.48 3.66 13.91
C VAL A 108 -9.56 4.87 13.83
N ASP A 109 -9.52 5.66 14.88
CA ASP A 109 -8.70 6.85 14.99
C ASP A 109 -7.43 6.58 15.78
N GLY A 110 -6.31 6.54 15.12
CA GLY A 110 -5.00 6.30 15.70
C GLY A 110 -4.23 7.56 16.10
N ARG A 111 -4.81 8.75 15.96
CA ARG A 111 -4.14 10.00 16.31
C ARG A 111 -3.82 10.04 17.80
N ARG A 112 -2.55 10.29 18.13
CA ARG A 112 -2.04 10.50 19.50
C ARG A 112 -2.55 9.48 20.52
N PRO A 113 -2.13 8.22 20.44
CA PRO A 113 -2.57 7.21 21.39
C PRO A 113 -2.24 7.64 22.82
N ALA A 114 -3.26 7.69 23.70
CA ALA A 114 -3.20 8.30 25.02
C ALA A 114 -2.14 7.69 25.96
N HIS A 115 -1.78 6.41 25.75
CA HIS A 115 -0.75 5.73 26.53
C HIS A 115 0.69 6.02 26.09
N MET A 116 0.87 6.81 24.99
CA MET A 116 2.19 7.15 24.42
C MET A 116 2.43 8.67 24.51
N GLU A 117 2.71 9.16 25.71
CA GLU A 117 2.92 10.60 25.97
C GLU A 117 4.17 11.16 25.28
N ARG A 118 5.22 10.32 25.14
CA ARG A 118 6.50 10.69 24.53
C ARG A 118 6.69 9.97 23.20
N GLY A 119 7.36 10.64 22.26
CA GLY A 119 7.65 10.11 20.94
C GLY A 119 6.63 10.52 19.89
N PHE A 120 6.78 9.98 18.69
CA PHE A 120 6.01 10.39 17.51
C PHE A 120 5.07 9.25 17.09
N TYR A 121 4.19 8.85 17.99
CA TYR A 121 3.30 7.71 17.76
C TYR A 121 2.03 8.11 17.02
N VAL A 122 1.65 7.25 16.07
CA VAL A 122 0.33 7.15 15.46
C VAL A 122 -0.05 5.68 15.54
N ALA A 123 -1.21 5.39 16.09
CA ALA A 123 -1.76 4.03 16.13
C ALA A 123 -2.42 3.67 14.78
N PRO A 124 -2.75 2.39 14.55
CA PRO A 124 -3.52 1.96 13.39
C PRO A 124 -4.75 2.82 13.18
N THR A 125 -4.89 3.35 11.96
CA THR A 125 -6.01 4.18 11.55
C THR A 125 -6.74 3.55 10.37
N LEU A 126 -8.06 3.49 10.43
CA LEU A 126 -8.92 2.99 9.36
C LEU A 126 -9.92 4.07 8.95
N ILE A 127 -9.88 4.46 7.69
CA ILE A 127 -10.77 5.45 7.07
C ILE A 127 -11.64 4.74 6.05
N ALA A 128 -12.95 4.77 6.21
CA ALA A 128 -13.94 4.14 5.35
C ALA A 128 -14.82 5.16 4.62
N GLY A 129 -15.66 4.71 3.68
CA GLY A 129 -16.51 5.59 2.91
C GLY A 129 -15.75 6.52 1.98
N CYS A 130 -14.51 6.17 1.63
CA CYS A 130 -13.71 7.01 0.76
C CYS A 130 -14.17 6.92 -0.70
N THR A 131 -14.04 8.03 -1.42
CA THR A 131 -14.12 8.07 -2.89
C THR A 131 -12.72 8.10 -3.50
N SER A 132 -12.61 7.71 -4.77
CA SER A 132 -11.32 7.64 -5.46
C SER A 132 -10.59 8.98 -5.57
N THR A 133 -11.28 10.11 -5.41
CA THR A 133 -10.72 11.47 -5.56
C THR A 133 -10.27 12.11 -4.26
N MET A 134 -10.57 11.51 -3.12
CA MET A 134 -10.20 12.06 -1.81
C MET A 134 -8.68 12.12 -1.63
N THR A 135 -8.21 13.17 -0.97
CA THR A 135 -6.79 13.40 -0.68
C THR A 135 -6.08 12.20 -0.05
N PRO A 136 -6.62 11.55 1.01
CA PRO A 136 -5.96 10.39 1.62
C PRO A 136 -5.97 9.14 0.72
N VAL A 137 -6.75 9.13 -0.37
CA VAL A 137 -6.76 8.05 -1.37
C VAL A 137 -5.72 8.30 -2.45
N GLN A 138 -5.49 9.56 -2.84
CA GLN A 138 -4.61 9.94 -3.93
C GLN A 138 -3.15 10.10 -3.50
N GLU A 139 -2.90 10.61 -2.30
CA GLU A 139 -1.55 10.99 -1.87
C GLU A 139 -0.93 9.96 -0.92
N GLU A 140 0.40 9.84 -0.97
CA GLU A 140 1.16 8.95 -0.08
C GLU A 140 1.22 9.53 1.34
N ILE A 141 0.57 8.86 2.29
CA ILE A 141 0.53 9.26 3.71
C ILE A 141 1.84 8.90 4.42
N PHE A 142 2.41 7.73 4.11
CA PHE A 142 3.60 7.15 4.71
C PHE A 142 3.49 7.00 6.23
N GLY A 143 2.43 6.31 6.65
CA GLY A 143 2.08 6.05 8.05
C GLY A 143 1.04 4.95 8.20
N PRO A 144 0.66 4.57 9.43
CA PRO A 144 -0.22 3.45 9.71
C PRO A 144 -1.69 3.79 9.43
N VAL A 145 -1.99 4.16 8.20
CA VAL A 145 -3.34 4.56 7.74
C VAL A 145 -3.75 3.71 6.56
N VAL A 146 -4.92 3.09 6.65
CA VAL A 146 -5.59 2.37 5.57
C VAL A 146 -6.86 3.11 5.21
N VAL A 147 -7.07 3.33 3.92
CA VAL A 147 -8.31 3.90 3.37
C VAL A 147 -9.09 2.81 2.63
N VAL A 148 -10.42 2.81 2.74
CA VAL A 148 -11.29 1.83 2.10
C VAL A 148 -12.18 2.50 1.07
N VAL A 149 -12.10 2.03 -0.18
CA VAL A 149 -12.85 2.54 -1.33
C VAL A 149 -13.69 1.42 -1.91
N PRO A 150 -15.02 1.53 -1.96
CA PRO A 150 -15.87 0.54 -2.61
C PRO A 150 -15.81 0.66 -4.13
N PHE A 151 -16.07 -0.46 -4.83
CA PHE A 151 -16.33 -0.49 -6.27
C PHE A 151 -17.46 -1.47 -6.60
N ASP A 152 -18.11 -1.31 -7.75
CA ASP A 152 -19.26 -2.12 -8.15
C ASP A 152 -18.92 -3.19 -9.20
N ASP A 153 -17.97 -2.93 -10.10
CA ASP A 153 -17.49 -3.87 -11.11
C ASP A 153 -15.98 -3.84 -11.29
N GLU A 154 -15.43 -4.86 -11.96
CA GLU A 154 -13.97 -5.03 -12.09
C GLU A 154 -13.31 -3.88 -12.86
N GLU A 155 -13.99 -3.28 -13.83
CA GLU A 155 -13.45 -2.16 -14.62
C GLU A 155 -13.28 -0.92 -13.73
N GLU A 156 -14.28 -0.64 -12.90
CA GLU A 156 -14.21 0.44 -11.90
C GLU A 156 -13.09 0.18 -10.89
N GLY A 157 -13.00 -1.06 -10.35
CA GLY A 157 -11.95 -1.42 -9.40
C GLY A 157 -10.55 -1.23 -9.97
N ILE A 158 -10.32 -1.64 -11.23
CA ILE A 158 -9.06 -1.44 -11.95
C ILE A 158 -8.81 0.05 -12.20
N ALA A 159 -9.83 0.82 -12.59
CA ALA A 159 -9.71 2.25 -12.80
C ALA A 159 -9.30 2.98 -11.52
N ILE A 160 -9.95 2.66 -10.38
CA ILE A 160 -9.59 3.22 -9.07
C ILE A 160 -8.16 2.82 -8.66
N ALA A 161 -7.76 1.57 -8.87
CA ALA A 161 -6.40 1.12 -8.58
C ALA A 161 -5.37 1.94 -9.35
N ASN A 162 -5.64 2.21 -10.62
CA ASN A 162 -4.76 2.94 -11.53
C ASN A 162 -4.82 4.49 -11.41
N SER A 163 -5.74 5.05 -10.63
CA SER A 163 -6.09 6.48 -10.63
C SER A 163 -5.05 7.41 -10.02
N THR A 164 -4.07 6.88 -9.26
CA THR A 164 -3.05 7.72 -8.62
C THR A 164 -1.85 7.96 -9.53
N GLU A 165 -1.03 8.96 -9.19
CA GLU A 165 0.25 9.22 -9.86
C GLU A 165 1.32 8.15 -9.57
N PHE A 166 1.07 7.25 -8.63
CA PHE A 166 1.97 6.18 -8.22
C PHE A 166 1.67 4.86 -8.95
N GLY A 167 2.63 3.94 -8.90
CA GLY A 167 2.49 2.58 -9.44
C GLY A 167 3.68 1.70 -9.06
N LEU A 168 3.91 1.50 -7.76
CA LEU A 168 5.03 0.68 -7.27
C LEU A 168 4.62 -0.77 -7.06
N TYR A 169 3.65 -1.01 -6.20
CA TYR A 169 3.21 -2.35 -5.83
C TYR A 169 1.71 -2.38 -5.55
N ASP A 170 0.97 -3.17 -6.31
CA ASP A 170 -0.45 -3.43 -6.09
C ASP A 170 -0.71 -4.90 -5.77
N TYR A 171 -1.91 -5.20 -5.29
CA TYR A 171 -2.31 -6.53 -4.85
C TYR A 171 -3.70 -6.86 -5.36
N VAL A 172 -3.93 -8.12 -5.75
CA VAL A 172 -5.24 -8.62 -6.17
C VAL A 172 -5.61 -9.82 -5.33
N PHE A 173 -6.79 -9.79 -4.73
CA PHE A 173 -7.35 -10.88 -3.93
C PHE A 173 -8.58 -11.46 -4.61
N SER A 174 -8.51 -12.74 -4.97
CA SER A 174 -9.58 -13.52 -5.60
C SER A 174 -9.32 -15.01 -5.40
N GLN A 175 -10.36 -15.82 -5.29
CA GLN A 175 -10.21 -17.28 -5.30
C GLN A 175 -10.01 -17.82 -6.72
N ASP A 176 -10.38 -17.06 -7.75
CA ASP A 176 -10.12 -17.39 -9.16
C ASP A 176 -8.75 -16.80 -9.58
N SER A 177 -7.75 -17.67 -9.66
CA SER A 177 -6.37 -17.29 -10.00
C SER A 177 -6.24 -16.76 -11.43
N ASP A 178 -7.03 -17.27 -12.39
CA ASP A 178 -7.00 -16.80 -13.78
C ASP A 178 -7.60 -15.40 -13.91
N ARG A 179 -8.67 -15.13 -13.18
CA ARG A 179 -9.25 -13.78 -13.05
C ARG A 179 -8.26 -12.83 -12.41
N ALA A 180 -7.69 -13.19 -11.26
CA ALA A 180 -6.70 -12.38 -10.58
C ALA A 180 -5.51 -12.04 -11.48
N TYR A 181 -5.01 -13.01 -12.27
CA TYR A 181 -3.93 -12.80 -13.22
C TYR A 181 -4.32 -11.84 -14.37
N LYS A 182 -5.53 -11.98 -14.92
CA LYS A 182 -6.04 -11.07 -15.97
C LYS A 182 -6.14 -9.63 -15.46
N ILE A 183 -6.60 -9.43 -14.23
CA ILE A 183 -6.69 -8.12 -13.59
C ILE A 183 -5.27 -7.57 -13.31
N ALA A 184 -4.39 -8.38 -12.73
CA ALA A 184 -3.02 -7.99 -12.42
C ALA A 184 -2.28 -7.41 -13.65
N ARG A 185 -2.51 -7.96 -14.84
CA ARG A 185 -1.94 -7.46 -16.10
C ARG A 185 -2.46 -6.09 -16.54
N GLN A 186 -3.56 -5.62 -15.98
CA GLN A 186 -4.16 -4.32 -16.29
C GLN A 186 -3.77 -3.24 -15.28
N LEU A 187 -3.16 -3.62 -14.15
CA LEU A 187 -2.68 -2.68 -13.15
C LEU A 187 -1.40 -1.99 -13.63
N ARG A 188 -1.37 -0.66 -13.49
CA ARG A 188 -0.24 0.20 -13.88
C ARG A 188 0.76 0.33 -12.75
N SER A 189 1.27 -0.81 -12.31
CA SER A 189 2.20 -0.97 -11.20
C SER A 189 3.38 -1.85 -11.60
N GLY A 190 4.56 -1.55 -11.09
CA GLY A 190 5.77 -2.32 -11.42
C GLY A 190 5.79 -3.72 -10.83
N ASN A 191 5.02 -3.91 -9.76
CA ASN A 191 4.86 -5.20 -9.08
C ASN A 191 3.40 -5.44 -8.75
N VAL A 192 2.93 -6.68 -8.88
CA VAL A 192 1.59 -7.07 -8.46
C VAL A 192 1.63 -8.40 -7.72
N GLY A 193 1.16 -8.41 -6.48
CA GLY A 193 0.95 -9.62 -5.68
C GLY A 193 -0.45 -10.20 -5.91
N ILE A 194 -0.54 -11.52 -6.12
CA ILE A 194 -1.84 -12.22 -6.20
C ILE A 194 -1.99 -13.05 -4.93
N ASN A 195 -3.02 -12.75 -4.14
CA ASN A 195 -3.32 -13.40 -2.85
C ASN A 195 -2.11 -13.46 -1.89
N SER A 196 -1.13 -12.56 -2.06
CA SER A 196 0.12 -12.57 -1.31
C SER A 196 0.73 -11.17 -1.23
N ALA A 197 1.31 -10.84 -0.09
CA ALA A 197 2.14 -9.65 0.11
C ALA A 197 3.65 -9.99 0.09
N GLN A 198 4.02 -11.20 -0.34
CA GLN A 198 5.41 -11.61 -0.41
C GLN A 198 6.13 -10.99 -1.60
N ARG A 199 7.41 -10.65 -1.39
CA ARG A 199 8.31 -10.16 -2.44
C ARG A 199 9.18 -11.30 -2.96
N ASN A 200 9.32 -11.39 -4.29
CA ASN A 200 10.33 -12.22 -4.91
C ASN A 200 11.59 -11.37 -5.18
N HIS A 201 12.68 -11.66 -4.49
CA HIS A 201 13.93 -10.90 -4.63
C HIS A 201 14.70 -11.18 -5.92
N GLU A 202 14.37 -12.27 -6.63
CA GLU A 202 14.94 -12.60 -7.94
C GLU A 202 14.18 -11.94 -9.10
N ALA A 203 12.99 -11.40 -8.83
CA ALA A 203 12.21 -10.67 -9.81
C ALA A 203 12.63 -9.19 -9.89
N PRO A 204 12.49 -8.54 -11.07
CA PRO A 204 12.73 -7.12 -11.19
C PRO A 204 11.76 -6.33 -10.29
N PHE A 205 12.29 -5.38 -9.55
CA PHE A 205 11.54 -4.50 -8.66
C PHE A 205 11.70 -3.05 -9.09
N GLY A 206 10.62 -2.28 -9.05
CA GLY A 206 10.64 -0.84 -9.35
C GLY A 206 9.28 -0.33 -9.79
N GLY A 207 9.12 0.98 -9.78
CA GLY A 207 7.85 1.66 -9.99
C GLY A 207 7.54 2.01 -11.44
N PHE A 208 6.26 2.20 -11.71
CA PHE A 208 5.71 2.93 -12.85
C PHE A 208 5.40 4.37 -12.42
N LYS A 209 5.17 5.24 -13.37
CA LYS A 209 4.73 6.62 -13.13
C LYS A 209 5.68 7.35 -12.16
N MET A 210 5.15 8.03 -11.14
CA MET A 210 5.95 8.76 -10.15
C MET A 210 6.60 7.87 -9.09
N SER A 211 6.38 6.56 -9.12
CA SER A 211 7.04 5.63 -8.19
C SER A 211 8.48 5.30 -8.57
N GLY A 212 8.94 5.66 -9.76
CA GLY A 212 10.35 5.54 -10.07
C GLY A 212 10.69 5.21 -11.51
N VAL A 213 12.00 5.04 -11.74
CA VAL A 213 12.60 4.73 -13.04
C VAL A 213 13.64 3.62 -12.86
N GLY A 214 13.69 2.70 -13.81
CA GLY A 214 14.59 1.55 -13.75
C GLY A 214 13.99 0.37 -12.97
N ARG A 215 14.80 -0.68 -12.83
CA ARG A 215 14.45 -1.87 -12.05
C ARG A 215 15.64 -2.31 -11.22
N ASP A 216 15.37 -2.61 -9.95
CA ASP A 216 16.30 -3.27 -9.03
C ASP A 216 15.95 -4.76 -8.95
N GLY A 217 16.84 -5.57 -8.37
CA GLY A 217 16.64 -7.00 -8.17
C GLY A 217 16.77 -7.87 -9.42
N GLY A 218 17.15 -9.13 -9.20
CA GLY A 218 17.38 -10.12 -10.24
C GLY A 218 18.40 -9.68 -11.30
N ASP A 219 18.38 -10.33 -12.44
CA ASP A 219 19.27 -10.00 -13.58
C ASP A 219 19.02 -8.58 -14.13
N PHE A 220 17.79 -8.10 -14.06
CA PHE A 220 17.45 -6.75 -14.54
C PHE A 220 18.09 -5.65 -13.69
N GLY A 221 18.22 -5.85 -12.39
CA GLY A 221 18.92 -4.92 -11.50
C GLY A 221 20.39 -4.78 -11.87
N MET A 222 21.04 -5.88 -12.22
CA MET A 222 22.45 -5.88 -12.67
C MET A 222 22.66 -5.02 -13.93
N LEU A 223 21.71 -4.99 -14.86
CA LEU A 223 21.81 -4.21 -16.09
C LEU A 223 21.89 -2.70 -15.83
N CYS A 224 21.37 -2.21 -14.70
CA CYS A 224 21.49 -0.79 -14.33
C CYS A 224 22.93 -0.34 -14.06
N TYR A 225 23.81 -1.29 -13.71
CA TYR A 225 25.22 -1.05 -13.34
C TYR A 225 26.19 -1.48 -14.43
N THR A 226 25.72 -1.88 -15.60
CA THR A 226 26.54 -2.33 -16.73
C THR A 226 26.30 -1.47 -17.96
N GLU A 227 27.28 -1.49 -18.89
CA GLU A 227 27.17 -0.89 -20.21
C GLU A 227 27.19 -1.98 -21.27
N MET A 228 26.27 -1.91 -22.24
CA MET A 228 26.24 -2.82 -23.38
C MET A 228 27.11 -2.28 -24.54
N GLN A 229 27.95 -3.13 -25.08
CA GLN A 229 28.77 -2.83 -26.27
C GLN A 229 28.44 -3.80 -27.39
N SER A 230 28.28 -3.27 -28.60
CA SER A 230 28.19 -4.07 -29.82
C SER A 230 29.54 -4.12 -30.49
N ILE A 231 30.01 -5.33 -30.83
CA ILE A 231 31.23 -5.54 -31.63
C ILE A 231 30.80 -6.26 -32.91
N ILE A 232 31.07 -5.63 -34.05
CA ILE A 232 30.70 -6.15 -35.37
C ILE A 232 31.98 -6.37 -36.14
N TRP A 233 32.16 -7.56 -36.71
CA TRP A 233 33.24 -7.86 -37.67
C TRP A 233 32.67 -8.55 -38.90
N PRO A 234 33.29 -8.37 -40.07
CA PRO A 234 32.89 -9.10 -41.26
C PRO A 234 33.12 -10.60 -41.06
N GLY A 235 32.10 -11.41 -41.44
CA GLY A 235 32.18 -12.89 -41.47
C GLY A 235 32.97 -13.40 -42.66
#